data_ad38d0c9fd8693bfaba6059878ed2a2c
#
_entry.id   ad38d0c9fd8693bfaba6059878ed2a2c
#
_cell.length_a   1.000
_cell.length_b   1.000
_cell.length_c   1.000
_cell.angle_alpha   90.00
_cell.angle_beta   90.00
_cell.angle_gamma   90.00
#
_symmetry.space_group_name_H-M   'P 1'
#
loop_
_entity.id
_entity.type
_entity.pdbx_description
1 polymer ?
#
loop_
_entity_poly.entity_id
_entity_poly.type
_entity_poly.pdbx_seq_one_letter_code
_entity_poly.pdbx_strand_id
1 'polypeptide(L)'
;NWSHGDRVSVSDLREMTVPAAGSVNIDSGRNGGISVRGEDRSDVLLKACVQAWAVTEAEARSIAASIRIGTGGVVKAEGPAEGWSVSFEARVPNNTNLKLNAHNGGIAIGAVEGTIEFETMNGGVSLKDVAGDVRGRTTNGGVNISLTGGSIKGAGLDVSTTNGGVNLSLPEGYAANIETSTVNGGLKSDIPA
;
A
#
# COMPACT_ATOMS: atom_id res chain seq x y z
N ASN A 1 33.30 0.45 24.24
CA ASN A 1 32.38 1.51 23.77
C ASN A 1 32.11 1.31 22.29
N TRP A 2 31.07 0.58 21.99
CA TRP A 2 30.51 0.50 20.64
C TRP A 2 29.57 1.67 20.48
N SER A 3 30.07 2.81 20.01
CA SER A 3 29.23 3.87 19.53
C SER A 3 28.58 3.38 18.22
N HIS A 4 27.30 3.10 18.27
CA HIS A 4 26.50 3.07 17.06
C HIS A 4 26.62 4.47 16.46
N GLY A 5 27.40 4.60 15.39
CA GLY A 5 27.54 5.87 14.70
C GLY A 5 26.16 6.40 14.35
N ASP A 6 25.86 7.60 14.83
CA ASP A 6 24.60 8.28 14.55
C ASP A 6 24.45 8.43 13.03
N ARG A 7 23.52 7.70 12.45
CA ARG A 7 23.18 7.86 11.05
C ARG A 7 22.32 9.10 10.89
N VAL A 8 22.69 9.93 9.94
CA VAL A 8 21.91 11.09 9.54
C VAL A 8 20.91 10.66 8.47
N SER A 9 19.66 11.04 8.62
CA SER A 9 18.64 10.78 7.61
C SER A 9 18.15 12.08 6.97
N VAL A 10 17.87 12.02 5.68
CA VAL A 10 17.25 13.10 4.91
C VAL A 10 16.00 12.58 4.23
N SER A 11 15.02 13.47 4.04
CA SER A 11 13.76 13.15 3.37
C SER A 11 13.59 14.09 2.19
N ASP A 12 13.08 13.54 1.09
CA ASP A 12 12.75 14.28 -0.12
C ASP A 12 11.37 13.85 -0.61
N LEU A 13 10.42 14.77 -0.64
CA LEU A 13 9.09 14.53 -1.15
C LEU A 13 9.03 14.91 -2.62
N ARG A 14 8.68 13.94 -3.47
CA ARG A 14 8.51 14.15 -4.91
C ARG A 14 7.06 13.95 -5.28
N GLU A 15 6.49 14.94 -5.94
CA GLU A 15 5.13 14.90 -6.45
C GLU A 15 5.14 14.87 -7.98
N MET A 16 4.28 14.07 -8.54
CA MET A 16 4.08 14.00 -9.99
C MET A 16 2.64 13.67 -10.31
N THR A 17 2.15 14.22 -11.40
CA THR A 17 0.82 13.93 -11.92
C THR A 17 0.97 13.16 -13.22
N VAL A 18 0.30 12.03 -13.32
CA VAL A 18 0.29 11.20 -14.53
C VAL A 18 -1.13 11.04 -15.05
N PRO A 19 -1.34 10.87 -16.37
CA PRO A 19 -2.67 10.62 -16.91
C PRO A 19 -3.26 9.33 -16.34
N ALA A 20 -4.55 9.31 -16.10
CA ALA A 20 -5.26 8.09 -15.72
C ALA A 20 -5.31 7.13 -16.91
N ALA A 21 -4.85 5.90 -16.68
CA ALA A 21 -4.85 4.82 -17.69
C ALA A 21 -5.76 3.65 -17.31
N GLY A 22 -6.65 3.86 -16.34
CA GLY A 22 -7.55 2.82 -15.84
C GLY A 22 -6.91 1.86 -14.83
N SER A 23 -5.60 1.82 -14.74
CA SER A 23 -4.87 0.99 -13.79
C SER A 23 -3.61 1.66 -13.26
N VAL A 24 -3.24 1.30 -12.02
CA VAL A 24 -2.01 1.75 -11.37
C VAL A 24 -1.30 0.54 -10.78
N ASN A 25 -0.04 0.39 -11.09
CA ASN A 25 0.82 -0.67 -10.58
C ASN A 25 1.99 -0.03 -9.83
N ILE A 26 2.10 -0.31 -8.53
CA ILE A 26 3.13 0.28 -7.66
C ILE A 26 3.90 -0.83 -6.98
N ASP A 27 5.22 -0.74 -7.02
CA ASP A 27 6.13 -1.59 -6.28
C ASP A 27 7.01 -0.70 -5.40
N SER A 28 6.81 -0.76 -4.09
CA SER A 28 7.60 0.05 -3.15
C SER A 28 8.98 -0.52 -2.83
N GLY A 29 9.32 -1.64 -3.45
CA GLY A 29 10.60 -2.27 -3.26
C GLY A 29 10.75 -2.90 -1.88
N ARG A 30 11.99 -2.95 -1.41
CA ARG A 30 12.35 -3.67 -0.18
C ARG A 30 11.83 -3.00 1.09
N ASN A 31 11.87 -1.68 1.14
CA ASN A 31 11.49 -0.90 2.31
C ASN A 31 10.61 0.27 1.88
N GLY A 32 9.40 0.29 2.32
CA GLY A 32 8.47 1.37 2.06
C GLY A 32 7.03 0.88 1.96
N GLY A 33 6.10 1.72 2.38
CA GLY A 33 4.68 1.45 2.31
C GLY A 33 4.02 2.03 1.07
N ILE A 34 2.77 1.63 0.84
CA ILE A 34 1.94 2.12 -0.25
C ILE A 34 0.59 2.53 0.32
N SER A 35 0.15 3.73 0.00
CA SER A 35 -1.18 4.23 0.34
C SER A 35 -1.88 4.73 -0.92
N VAL A 36 -3.06 4.22 -1.19
CA VAL A 36 -3.85 4.61 -2.37
C VAL A 36 -5.24 5.05 -1.92
N ARG A 37 -5.67 6.20 -2.39
CA ARG A 37 -7.00 6.71 -2.14
C ARG A 37 -7.69 7.09 -3.45
N GLY A 38 -8.92 6.61 -3.63
CA GLY A 38 -9.78 7.02 -4.73
C GLY A 38 -10.45 8.37 -4.44
N GLU A 39 -10.54 9.19 -5.47
CA GLU A 39 -11.17 10.50 -5.44
C GLU A 39 -11.92 10.75 -6.74
N ASP A 40 -12.77 11.77 -6.74
CA ASP A 40 -13.37 12.28 -7.97
C ASP A 40 -12.35 13.13 -8.71
N ARG A 41 -11.58 12.46 -9.56
CA ARG A 41 -10.53 13.09 -10.37
C ARG A 41 -10.30 12.32 -11.68
N SER A 42 -9.65 12.98 -12.64
CA SER A 42 -9.40 12.42 -13.97
C SER A 42 -7.93 12.06 -14.22
N ASP A 43 -7.07 12.24 -13.24
CA ASP A 43 -5.64 11.94 -13.31
C ASP A 43 -5.17 11.18 -12.06
N VAL A 44 -3.91 10.84 -12.00
CA VAL A 44 -3.27 10.21 -10.84
C VAL A 44 -2.25 11.17 -10.26
N LEU A 45 -2.43 11.55 -9.01
CA LEU A 45 -1.43 12.28 -8.24
C LEU A 45 -0.59 11.28 -7.46
N LEU A 46 0.70 11.25 -7.76
CA LEU A 46 1.65 10.34 -7.14
C LEU A 46 2.62 11.14 -6.27
N LYS A 47 2.74 10.73 -5.02
CA LYS A 47 3.72 11.28 -4.09
C LYS A 47 4.69 10.17 -3.69
N ALA A 48 5.96 10.42 -3.86
CA ALA A 48 7.03 9.53 -3.44
C ALA A 48 7.82 10.20 -2.31
N CYS A 49 7.77 9.61 -1.12
CA CYS A 49 8.56 10.05 0.01
C CYS A 49 9.87 9.26 0.03
N VAL A 50 10.94 9.91 -0.41
CA VAL A 50 12.28 9.34 -0.43
C VAL A 50 12.95 9.62 0.91
N GLN A 51 13.45 8.58 1.56
CA GLN A 51 14.29 8.68 2.74
C GLN A 51 15.65 8.06 2.46
N ALA A 52 16.69 8.75 2.83
CA ALA A 52 18.05 8.26 2.72
C ALA A 52 18.82 8.49 4.02
N TRP A 53 19.71 7.59 4.37
CA TRP A 53 20.52 7.67 5.58
C TRP A 53 21.96 7.27 5.31
N ALA A 54 22.86 7.97 5.96
CA ALA A 54 24.29 7.73 5.87
C ALA A 54 24.99 8.25 7.14
N VAL A 55 26.30 8.09 7.19
CA VAL A 55 27.10 8.61 8.31
C VAL A 55 27.15 10.14 8.32
N THR A 56 27.09 10.78 7.15
CA THR A 56 27.06 12.23 7.02
C THR A 56 25.82 12.70 6.25
N GLU A 57 25.41 13.94 6.50
CA GLU A 57 24.29 14.57 5.78
C GLU A 57 24.58 14.67 4.28
N ALA A 58 25.82 15.00 3.91
CA ALA A 58 26.21 15.12 2.51
C ALA A 58 26.07 13.78 1.76
N GLU A 59 26.47 12.67 2.39
CA GLU A 59 26.28 11.34 1.82
C GLU A 59 24.80 10.94 1.72
N ALA A 60 24.00 11.23 2.76
CA ALA A 60 22.56 10.96 2.75
C ALA A 60 21.86 11.76 1.64
N ARG A 61 22.19 13.01 1.44
CA ARG A 61 21.67 13.84 0.35
C ARG A 61 22.09 13.33 -1.02
N SER A 62 23.31 12.86 -1.16
CA SER A 62 23.81 12.26 -2.39
C SER A 62 23.04 11.00 -2.75
N ILE A 63 22.77 10.13 -1.76
CA ILE A 63 21.94 8.94 -1.95
C ILE A 63 20.53 9.35 -2.39
N ALA A 64 19.89 10.28 -1.67
CA ALA A 64 18.54 10.75 -2.03
C ALA A 64 18.48 11.30 -3.46
N ALA A 65 19.49 12.09 -3.88
CA ALA A 65 19.56 12.64 -5.22
C ALA A 65 19.75 11.59 -6.31
N SER A 66 20.32 10.44 -6.00
CA SER A 66 20.54 9.33 -6.94
C SER A 66 19.29 8.46 -7.15
N ILE A 67 18.27 8.59 -6.31
CA ILE A 67 17.04 7.82 -6.42
C ILE A 67 16.22 8.32 -7.62
N ARG A 68 15.78 7.39 -8.44
CA ARG A 68 14.93 7.66 -9.60
C ARG A 68 13.58 7.00 -9.42
N ILE A 69 12.52 7.76 -9.68
CA ILE A 69 11.15 7.25 -9.65
C ILE A 69 10.70 7.04 -11.10
N GLY A 70 10.48 5.78 -11.46
CA GLY A 70 9.95 5.42 -12.76
C GLY A 70 8.42 5.31 -12.72
N THR A 71 7.75 5.81 -13.76
CA THR A 71 6.29 5.78 -13.89
C THR A 71 5.80 5.08 -15.17
N GLY A 72 6.70 4.51 -15.95
CA GLY A 72 6.39 3.79 -17.19
C GLY A 72 5.96 2.35 -16.92
N GLY A 73 4.68 2.11 -16.74
CA GLY A 73 4.13 0.79 -16.42
C GLY A 73 4.05 0.54 -14.94
N VAL A 74 5.10 0.06 -14.31
CA VAL A 74 5.19 -0.10 -12.86
C VAL A 74 5.83 1.13 -12.24
N VAL A 75 5.15 1.74 -11.26
CA VAL A 75 5.72 2.82 -10.46
C VAL A 75 6.68 2.20 -9.44
N LYS A 76 7.93 2.51 -9.56
CA LYS A 76 8.97 2.00 -8.66
C LYS A 76 10.14 2.97 -8.56
N ALA A 77 10.90 2.83 -7.48
CA ALA A 77 12.13 3.58 -7.27
C ALA A 77 13.34 2.71 -7.59
N GLU A 78 14.37 3.33 -8.14
CA GLU A 78 15.67 2.73 -8.41
C GLU A 78 16.76 3.58 -7.78
N GLY A 79 17.77 2.94 -7.24
CA GLY A 79 18.87 3.61 -6.57
C GLY A 79 19.98 2.66 -6.15
N PRO A 80 20.88 3.11 -5.26
CA PRO A 80 21.94 2.27 -4.70
C PRO A 80 21.43 1.00 -4.03
N ALA A 81 22.32 0.07 -3.70
CA ALA A 81 21.96 -1.20 -3.10
C ALA A 81 21.31 -1.06 -1.72
N GLU A 82 21.67 -0.03 -0.96
CA GLU A 82 21.19 0.20 0.41
C GLU A 82 21.22 1.68 0.81
N GLY A 83 20.70 1.99 1.98
CA GLY A 83 20.76 3.32 2.55
C GLY A 83 19.59 4.22 2.20
N TRP A 84 18.50 3.67 1.70
CA TRP A 84 17.30 4.44 1.32
C TRP A 84 16.04 3.59 1.35
N SER A 85 14.93 4.29 1.40
CA SER A 85 13.60 3.74 1.20
C SER A 85 12.70 4.75 0.49
N VAL A 86 11.67 4.25 -0.18
CA VAL A 86 10.64 5.11 -0.78
C VAL A 86 9.27 4.56 -0.43
N SER A 87 8.44 5.42 0.14
CA SER A 87 7.02 5.14 0.35
C SER A 87 6.20 5.92 -0.68
N PHE A 88 5.17 5.30 -1.20
CA PHE A 88 4.31 5.90 -2.20
C PHE A 88 2.93 6.22 -1.64
N GLU A 89 2.41 7.37 -2.00
CA GLU A 89 1.04 7.77 -1.81
C GLU A 89 0.45 8.13 -3.17
N ALA A 90 -0.65 7.52 -3.53
CA ALA A 90 -1.32 7.78 -4.79
C ALA A 90 -2.77 8.20 -4.56
N ARG A 91 -3.20 9.24 -5.28
CA ARG A 91 -4.60 9.62 -5.39
C ARG A 91 -5.05 9.34 -6.82
N VAL A 92 -6.07 8.53 -6.93
CA VAL A 92 -6.50 7.94 -8.21
C VAL A 92 -7.98 8.20 -8.42
N PRO A 93 -8.48 8.13 -9.67
CA PRO A 93 -9.93 8.08 -9.88
C PRO A 93 -10.57 6.94 -9.12
N ASN A 94 -11.80 7.10 -8.64
CA ASN A 94 -12.50 6.08 -7.86
C ASN A 94 -12.57 4.72 -8.58
N ASN A 95 -12.72 4.73 -9.90
CA ASN A 95 -12.72 3.51 -10.71
C ASN A 95 -11.32 3.27 -11.29
N THR A 96 -10.48 2.58 -10.55
CA THR A 96 -9.10 2.30 -10.95
C THR A 96 -8.74 0.88 -10.52
N ASN A 97 -8.13 0.13 -11.42
CA ASN A 97 -7.54 -1.17 -11.11
C ASN A 97 -6.18 -0.95 -10.44
N LEU A 98 -5.90 -1.70 -9.40
CA LEU A 98 -4.67 -1.57 -8.61
C LEU A 98 -3.91 -2.88 -8.56
N LYS A 99 -2.58 -2.78 -8.69
CA LYS A 99 -1.65 -3.84 -8.36
C LYS A 99 -0.53 -3.27 -7.51
N LEU A 100 -0.48 -3.68 -6.26
CA LEU A 100 0.42 -3.12 -5.26
C LEU A 100 1.30 -4.20 -4.66
N ASN A 101 2.61 -3.98 -4.67
CA ASN A 101 3.58 -4.88 -4.06
C ASN A 101 4.47 -4.10 -3.09
N ALA A 102 4.53 -4.57 -1.86
CA ALA A 102 5.45 -4.09 -0.85
C ALA A 102 6.18 -5.28 -0.23
N HIS A 103 7.31 -5.04 0.42
CA HIS A 103 8.04 -6.08 1.13
C HIS A 103 8.06 -5.80 2.63
N ASN A 104 8.75 -4.77 3.06
CA ASN A 104 8.74 -4.29 4.44
C ASN A 104 7.99 -2.96 4.50
N GLY A 105 6.69 -3.02 4.52
CA GLY A 105 5.85 -1.85 4.56
C GLY A 105 4.38 -2.21 4.45
N GLY A 106 3.54 -1.37 5.02
CA GLY A 106 2.10 -1.54 4.98
C GLY A 106 1.47 -1.12 3.67
N ILE A 107 0.28 -1.61 3.42
CA ILE A 107 -0.55 -1.22 2.28
C ILE A 107 -1.88 -0.70 2.82
N ALA A 108 -2.26 0.50 2.39
CA ALA A 108 -3.55 1.08 2.70
C ALA A 108 -4.29 1.47 1.42
N ILE A 109 -5.53 1.06 1.28
CA ILE A 109 -6.37 1.35 0.12
C ILE A 109 -7.72 1.85 0.60
N GLY A 110 -8.16 2.98 0.06
CA GLY A 110 -9.44 3.58 0.41
C GLY A 110 -10.20 4.12 -0.79
N ALA A 111 -11.52 3.97 -0.78
CA ALA A 111 -12.45 4.56 -1.75
C ALA A 111 -12.18 4.21 -3.22
N VAL A 112 -11.68 3.01 -3.50
CA VAL A 112 -11.37 2.52 -4.86
C VAL A 112 -12.28 1.36 -5.22
N GLU A 113 -12.80 1.40 -6.42
CA GLU A 113 -13.58 0.32 -7.05
C GLU A 113 -12.86 -0.18 -8.29
N GLY A 114 -12.67 -1.50 -8.40
CA GLY A 114 -12.02 -2.13 -9.55
C GLY A 114 -11.42 -3.48 -9.19
N THR A 115 -10.58 -3.99 -10.05
CA THR A 115 -9.77 -5.17 -9.75
C THR A 115 -8.56 -4.73 -8.94
N ILE A 116 -8.52 -5.13 -7.67
CA ILE A 116 -7.49 -4.73 -6.71
C ILE A 116 -6.71 -5.95 -6.29
N GLU A 117 -5.41 -5.94 -6.56
CA GLU A 117 -4.48 -6.98 -6.12
C GLU A 117 -3.38 -6.35 -5.27
N PHE A 118 -3.06 -6.96 -4.15
CA PHE A 118 -1.98 -6.48 -3.30
C PHE A 118 -1.24 -7.63 -2.62
N GLU A 119 0.02 -7.42 -2.35
CA GLU A 119 0.87 -8.33 -1.60
C GLU A 119 1.90 -7.55 -0.79
N THR A 120 2.07 -7.94 0.46
CA THR A 120 3.20 -7.49 1.28
C THR A 120 3.71 -8.66 2.11
N MET A 121 4.97 -8.63 2.49
CA MET A 121 5.56 -9.67 3.35
C MET A 121 5.50 -9.25 4.82
N ASN A 122 6.04 -8.11 5.16
CA ASN A 122 6.10 -7.62 6.53
C ASN A 122 5.41 -6.25 6.61
N GLY A 123 4.15 -6.26 6.87
CA GLY A 123 3.38 -5.04 6.99
C GLY A 123 1.89 -5.31 7.14
N GLY A 124 1.21 -4.40 7.79
CA GLY A 124 -0.23 -4.44 7.92
C GLY A 124 -0.93 -3.99 6.63
N VAL A 125 -2.15 -4.45 6.45
CA VAL A 125 -3.01 -4.06 5.33
C VAL A 125 -4.27 -3.42 5.89
N SER A 126 -4.64 -2.26 5.35
CA SER A 126 -5.87 -1.57 5.70
C SER A 126 -6.69 -1.31 4.43
N LEU A 127 -7.89 -1.84 4.40
CA LEU A 127 -8.84 -1.65 3.30
C LEU A 127 -10.07 -0.94 3.84
N LYS A 128 -10.41 0.21 3.24
CA LYS A 128 -11.56 1.01 3.63
C LYS A 128 -12.37 1.38 2.40
N ASP A 129 -13.66 1.00 2.41
CA ASP A 129 -14.61 1.34 1.33
C ASP A 129 -14.11 0.95 -0.07
N VAL A 130 -13.53 -0.23 -0.18
CA VAL A 130 -13.13 -0.81 -1.45
C VAL A 130 -14.26 -1.64 -2.05
N ALA A 131 -14.31 -1.71 -3.37
CA ALA A 131 -15.33 -2.47 -4.08
C ALA A 131 -14.75 -3.10 -5.36
N GLY A 132 -15.45 -4.08 -5.92
CA GLY A 132 -15.03 -4.81 -7.08
C GLY A 132 -14.44 -6.17 -6.73
N ASP A 133 -13.42 -6.59 -7.44
CA ASP A 133 -12.71 -7.85 -7.18
C ASP A 133 -11.41 -7.53 -6.42
N VAL A 134 -11.41 -7.81 -5.12
CA VAL A 134 -10.30 -7.48 -4.23
C VAL A 134 -9.60 -8.76 -3.78
N ARG A 135 -8.33 -8.88 -4.10
CA ARG A 135 -7.49 -10.03 -3.72
C ARG A 135 -6.16 -9.58 -3.18
N GLY A 136 -5.75 -10.18 -2.09
CA GLY A 136 -4.45 -9.87 -1.56
C GLY A 136 -4.05 -10.68 -0.35
N ARG A 137 -2.78 -10.54 -0.01
CA ARG A 137 -2.20 -11.23 1.14
C ARG A 137 -1.08 -10.46 1.78
N THR A 138 -0.92 -10.69 3.06
CA THR A 138 0.30 -10.36 3.81
C THR A 138 0.83 -11.62 4.47
N THR A 139 2.13 -11.70 4.69
CA THR A 139 2.72 -12.83 5.43
C THR A 139 2.77 -12.53 6.92
N ASN A 140 3.40 -11.44 7.30
CA ASN A 140 3.53 -11.02 8.71
C ASN A 140 2.90 -9.65 8.90
N GLY A 141 1.67 -9.64 9.33
CA GLY A 141 0.95 -8.40 9.59
C GLY A 141 -0.54 -8.62 9.72
N GLY A 142 -1.21 -7.71 10.38
CA GLY A 142 -2.66 -7.72 10.52
C GLY A 142 -3.35 -7.17 9.28
N VAL A 143 -4.58 -7.58 9.07
CA VAL A 143 -5.46 -7.07 8.03
C VAL A 143 -6.67 -6.43 8.68
N ASN A 144 -6.93 -5.17 8.37
CA ASN A 144 -8.12 -4.45 8.81
C ASN A 144 -8.97 -4.07 7.60
N ILE A 145 -10.20 -4.50 7.59
CA ILE A 145 -11.13 -4.24 6.50
C ILE A 145 -12.36 -3.54 7.09
N SER A 146 -12.67 -2.36 6.58
CA SER A 146 -13.85 -1.59 6.97
C SER A 146 -14.61 -1.18 5.73
N LEU A 147 -15.80 -1.68 5.57
CA LEU A 147 -16.67 -1.41 4.42
C LEU A 147 -17.95 -0.75 4.93
N THR A 148 -18.27 0.42 4.40
CA THR A 148 -19.45 1.21 4.82
C THR A 148 -20.54 1.28 3.76
N GLY A 149 -20.26 0.83 2.53
CA GLY A 149 -21.23 0.74 1.45
C GLY A 149 -22.25 -0.38 1.62
N GLY A 150 -23.29 -0.40 0.78
CA GLY A 150 -24.36 -1.40 0.86
C GLY A 150 -24.01 -2.78 0.32
N SER A 151 -23.03 -2.88 -0.58
CA SER A 151 -22.56 -4.15 -1.16
C SER A 151 -21.26 -3.94 -1.95
N ILE A 152 -20.46 -5.01 -2.05
CA ILE A 152 -19.35 -5.06 -3.02
C ILE A 152 -19.91 -5.38 -4.41
N LYS A 153 -19.55 -4.57 -5.38
CA LYS A 153 -19.84 -4.84 -6.78
C LYS A 153 -18.69 -5.65 -7.37
N GLY A 154 -18.99 -6.78 -8.00
CA GLY A 154 -17.98 -7.63 -8.64
C GLY A 154 -17.84 -8.99 -7.98
N ALA A 155 -16.66 -9.63 -8.12
CA ALA A 155 -16.41 -11.02 -7.70
C ALA A 155 -16.26 -11.21 -6.18
N GLY A 156 -15.99 -10.14 -5.43
CA GLY A 156 -15.92 -10.21 -3.97
C GLY A 156 -14.55 -9.87 -3.39
N LEU A 157 -14.36 -10.23 -2.13
CA LEU A 157 -13.17 -9.93 -1.35
C LEU A 157 -12.49 -11.24 -0.91
N ASP A 158 -11.24 -11.43 -1.31
CA ASP A 158 -10.42 -12.57 -0.90
C ASP A 158 -9.09 -12.05 -0.33
N VAL A 159 -8.98 -12.04 1.00
CA VAL A 159 -7.82 -11.48 1.71
C VAL A 159 -7.32 -12.46 2.77
N SER A 160 -6.02 -12.66 2.81
CA SER A 160 -5.41 -13.59 3.75
C SER A 160 -4.14 -13.03 4.42
N THR A 161 -3.86 -13.55 5.59
CA THR A 161 -2.57 -13.35 6.28
C THR A 161 -2.05 -14.70 6.80
N THR A 162 -0.74 -14.85 6.89
CA THR A 162 -0.15 -16.05 7.50
C THR A 162 0.04 -15.84 9.01
N ASN A 163 0.71 -14.79 9.40
CA ASN A 163 0.98 -14.47 10.81
C ASN A 163 0.39 -13.10 11.15
N GLY A 164 -0.81 -13.09 11.65
CA GLY A 164 -1.52 -11.88 12.01
C GLY A 164 -3.01 -12.09 12.11
N GLY A 165 -3.70 -11.13 12.67
CA GLY A 165 -5.16 -11.16 12.78
C GLY A 165 -5.85 -10.52 11.57
N VAL A 166 -7.07 -10.94 11.32
CA VAL A 166 -7.97 -10.29 10.35
C VAL A 166 -9.14 -9.69 11.11
N ASN A 167 -9.32 -8.39 10.96
CA ASN A 167 -10.48 -7.66 11.50
C ASN A 167 -11.36 -7.21 10.34
N LEU A 168 -12.61 -7.60 10.37
CA LEU A 168 -13.61 -7.26 9.36
C LEU A 168 -14.76 -6.52 10.00
N SER A 169 -15.06 -5.33 9.49
CA SER A 169 -16.21 -4.51 9.89
C SER A 169 -17.11 -4.23 8.70
N LEU A 170 -18.35 -4.64 8.79
CA LEU A 170 -19.36 -4.47 7.74
C LEU A 170 -20.60 -3.78 8.31
N PRO A 171 -21.33 -2.97 7.51
CA PRO A 171 -22.62 -2.45 7.91
C PRO A 171 -23.69 -3.55 7.90
N GLU A 172 -24.77 -3.31 8.61
CA GLU A 172 -25.93 -4.17 8.59
C GLU A 172 -26.49 -4.34 7.17
N GLY A 173 -26.87 -5.56 6.81
CA GLY A 173 -27.44 -5.86 5.48
C GLY A 173 -26.44 -5.87 4.34
N TYR A 174 -25.13 -5.89 4.63
CA TYR A 174 -24.10 -5.92 3.60
C TYR A 174 -24.11 -7.26 2.84
N ALA A 175 -24.26 -7.20 1.53
CA ALA A 175 -24.26 -8.38 0.66
C ALA A 175 -22.95 -8.46 -0.14
N ALA A 176 -22.13 -9.47 0.17
CA ALA A 176 -20.88 -9.72 -0.54
C ALA A 176 -20.37 -11.14 -0.31
N ASN A 177 -19.57 -11.62 -1.24
CA ASN A 177 -18.78 -12.82 -1.05
C ASN A 177 -17.44 -12.41 -0.46
N ILE A 178 -17.21 -12.79 0.79
CA ILE A 178 -16.01 -12.43 1.52
C ILE A 178 -15.31 -13.69 1.98
N GLU A 179 -14.06 -13.84 1.57
CA GLU A 179 -13.15 -14.88 2.06
C GLU A 179 -11.98 -14.23 2.77
N THR A 180 -11.79 -14.59 4.02
CA THR A 180 -10.65 -14.16 4.80
C THR A 180 -10.03 -15.36 5.48
N SER A 181 -8.72 -15.42 5.55
CA SER A 181 -8.01 -16.51 6.21
C SER A 181 -6.76 -16.05 6.92
N THR A 182 -6.44 -16.76 7.98
CA THR A 182 -5.17 -16.63 8.68
C THR A 182 -4.67 -18.01 9.10
N VAL A 183 -3.37 -18.21 9.09
CA VAL A 183 -2.76 -19.46 9.56
C VAL A 183 -2.42 -19.36 11.04
N ASN A 184 -1.74 -18.30 11.43
CA ASN A 184 -1.32 -18.06 12.81
C ASN A 184 -1.84 -16.69 13.26
N GLY A 185 -3.07 -16.66 13.72
CA GLY A 185 -3.69 -15.42 14.17
C GLY A 185 -5.18 -15.59 14.44
N GLY A 186 -5.78 -14.54 14.90
CA GLY A 186 -7.22 -14.48 15.17
C GLY A 186 -8.00 -13.90 14.00
N LEU A 187 -9.19 -14.40 13.79
CA LEU A 187 -10.19 -13.78 12.91
C LEU A 187 -11.22 -13.09 13.79
N LYS A 188 -11.39 -11.80 13.59
CA LYS A 188 -12.39 -11.01 14.27
C LYS A 188 -13.32 -10.36 13.26
N SER A 189 -14.59 -10.61 13.40
CA SER A 189 -15.63 -10.07 12.53
C SER A 189 -16.63 -9.30 13.38
N ASP A 190 -16.89 -8.06 12.99
CA ASP A 190 -17.91 -7.21 13.57
C ASP A 190 -19.01 -7.02 12.51
N ILE A 191 -19.88 -8.02 12.44
CA ILE A 191 -21.05 -8.03 11.56
C ILE A 191 -22.25 -7.86 12.49
N PRO A 192 -23.03 -6.78 12.35
CA PRO A 192 -24.27 -6.61 13.11
C PRO A 192 -25.24 -7.76 12.81
N ALA A 193 -25.86 -8.30 13.86
CA ALA A 193 -26.85 -9.39 13.74
C ALA A 193 -28.18 -8.89 13.17
#